data_4329bd82c332ee0422d7300e492c0a8d
#
_entry.id   4329bd82c332ee0422d7300e492c0a8d
#
_cell.length_a   1.000
_cell.length_b   1.000
_cell.length_c   1.000
_cell.angle_alpha   90.00
_cell.angle_beta   90.00
_cell.angle_gamma   90.00
#
_symmetry.space_group_name_H-M   'P 1'
#
loop_
_entity.id
_entity.type
_entity.pdbx_description
1 polymer ?
#
loop_
_entity_poly.entity_id
_entity_poly.type
_entity_poly.pdbx_seq_one_letter_code
_entity_poly.pdbx_strand_id
1 'polypeptide(L)'
;DVSFTIGDGEMVGYIGPNGAGKSSTIKILSGILTPDSGTVLVDGRVPCKDRIRHVREIGVVFGQRSQLWWDVPVIDSFELLKDIYSIPDHQYRQSLEELTELLSLAELLRSPARQLSLGQRMRCEIAASLLHQPRILFLDEPTIGLDAVSKLAVRDFILRQNQTHRTTVILTTHDMQDIESLTR
;
A
#
# COMPACT_ATOMS: atom_id res chain seq x y z
N ASP A 1 22.37 11.46 1.19
CA ASP A 1 22.33 10.82 -0.13
C ASP A 1 21.95 9.35 0.03
N VAL A 2 21.00 8.86 -0.78
CA VAL A 2 20.54 7.46 -0.77
C VAL A 2 20.58 6.94 -2.19
N SER A 3 21.19 5.76 -2.39
CA SER A 3 21.21 5.08 -3.69
C SER A 3 20.94 3.60 -3.50
N PHE A 4 19.96 3.06 -4.21
CA PHE A 4 19.60 1.64 -4.20
C PHE A 4 18.87 1.26 -5.49
N THR A 5 18.81 -0.03 -5.74
CA THR A 5 18.03 -0.62 -6.83
C THR A 5 17.23 -1.78 -6.25
N ILE A 6 15.98 -1.93 -6.69
CA ILE A 6 15.08 -3.01 -6.29
C ILE A 6 14.61 -3.70 -7.56
N GLY A 7 14.69 -5.01 -7.60
CA GLY A 7 14.23 -5.84 -8.70
C GLY A 7 12.74 -6.11 -8.67
N ASP A 8 12.18 -6.52 -9.82
CA ASP A 8 10.77 -6.92 -9.93
C ASP A 8 10.45 -8.11 -9.02
N GLY A 9 9.37 -8.00 -8.27
CA GLY A 9 8.89 -9.03 -7.35
C GLY A 9 9.71 -9.13 -6.05
N GLU A 10 10.67 -8.25 -5.82
CA GLU A 10 11.39 -8.21 -4.53
C GLU A 10 10.53 -7.60 -3.43
N MET A 11 10.78 -8.04 -2.19
CA MET A 11 10.24 -7.44 -0.99
C MET A 11 11.37 -6.80 -0.19
N VAL A 12 11.29 -5.49 0.02
CA VAL A 12 12.35 -4.71 0.65
C VAL A 12 11.84 -3.93 1.85
N GLY A 13 12.49 -4.12 3.00
CA GLY A 13 12.30 -3.31 4.19
C GLY A 13 13.25 -2.11 4.22
N TYR A 14 12.72 -0.89 4.20
CA TYR A 14 13.51 0.34 4.32
C TYR A 14 13.48 0.83 5.75
N ILE A 15 14.58 0.59 6.47
CA ILE A 15 14.69 0.77 7.91
C ILE A 15 15.44 2.06 8.25
N GLY A 16 15.08 2.64 9.36
CA GLY A 16 15.80 3.78 9.91
C GLY A 16 15.07 4.42 11.07
N PRO A 17 15.74 5.26 11.87
CA PRO A 17 15.10 5.98 12.95
C PRO A 17 14.04 6.96 12.46
N ASN A 18 13.21 7.46 13.39
CA ASN A 18 12.25 8.50 13.07
C ASN A 18 13.01 9.76 12.59
N GLY A 19 12.49 10.40 11.55
CA GLY A 19 13.16 11.56 10.94
C GLY A 19 14.26 11.24 9.91
N ALA A 20 14.61 9.97 9.68
CA ALA A 20 15.65 9.57 8.71
C ALA A 20 15.24 9.74 7.23
N GLY A 21 14.04 10.25 6.95
CA GLY A 21 13.59 10.50 5.58
C GLY A 21 12.86 9.32 4.92
N LYS A 22 12.53 8.23 5.64
CA LYS A 22 11.82 7.06 5.09
C LYS A 22 10.55 7.44 4.33
N SER A 23 9.62 8.13 4.99
CA SER A 23 8.37 8.58 4.38
C SER A 23 8.60 9.58 3.24
N SER A 24 9.66 10.40 3.31
CA SER A 24 10.02 11.31 2.20
C SER A 24 10.48 10.52 0.98
N THR A 25 11.25 9.44 1.17
CA THR A 25 11.64 8.53 0.09
C THR A 25 10.43 7.88 -0.56
N ILE A 26 9.49 7.33 0.23
CA ILE A 26 8.24 6.77 -0.30
C ILE A 26 7.44 7.81 -1.09
N LYS A 27 7.34 9.06 -0.59
CA LYS A 27 6.66 10.15 -1.30
C LYS A 27 7.33 10.54 -2.61
N ILE A 28 8.66 10.44 -2.69
CA ILE A 28 9.40 10.66 -3.94
C ILE A 28 9.16 9.50 -4.91
N LEU A 29 9.26 8.25 -4.45
CA LEU A 29 9.02 7.06 -5.26
C LEU A 29 7.57 6.98 -5.76
N SER A 30 6.60 7.46 -4.97
CA SER A 30 5.19 7.55 -5.38
C SER A 30 4.84 8.78 -6.24
N GLY A 31 5.80 9.66 -6.50
CA GLY A 31 5.61 10.87 -7.31
C GLY A 31 4.86 12.01 -6.61
N ILE A 32 4.71 11.94 -5.27
CA ILE A 32 4.12 13.03 -4.47
C ILE A 32 5.12 14.17 -4.27
N LEU A 33 6.40 13.83 -4.06
CA LEU A 33 7.48 14.81 -3.93
C LEU A 33 8.46 14.68 -5.09
N THR A 34 9.10 15.78 -5.42
CA THR A 34 10.23 15.83 -6.37
C THR A 34 11.53 15.88 -5.56
N PRO A 35 12.55 15.07 -5.90
CA PRO A 35 13.84 15.14 -5.24
C PRO A 35 14.57 16.46 -5.59
N ASP A 36 15.33 17.00 -4.64
CA ASP A 36 16.15 18.20 -4.84
C ASP A 36 17.31 17.93 -5.82
N SER A 37 17.82 16.70 -5.82
CA SER A 37 18.93 16.27 -6.70
C SER A 37 18.89 14.76 -6.91
N GLY A 38 19.66 14.27 -7.88
CA GLY A 38 19.74 12.85 -8.20
C GLY A 38 18.71 12.40 -9.23
N THR A 39 18.66 11.09 -9.47
CA THR A 39 17.75 10.46 -10.43
C THR A 39 16.90 9.42 -9.74
N VAL A 40 15.59 9.44 -9.98
CA VAL A 40 14.64 8.43 -9.49
C VAL A 40 13.91 7.83 -10.67
N LEU A 41 13.98 6.52 -10.79
CA LEU A 41 13.24 5.74 -11.77
C LEU A 41 12.44 4.66 -11.04
N VAL A 42 11.17 4.54 -11.39
CA VAL A 42 10.28 3.47 -10.92
C VAL A 42 9.63 2.87 -12.16
N ASP A 43 9.86 1.59 -12.39
CA ASP A 43 9.46 0.89 -13.63
C ASP A 43 9.90 1.65 -14.89
N GLY A 44 11.17 2.11 -14.91
CA GLY A 44 11.77 2.86 -16.01
C GLY A 44 11.24 4.30 -16.20
N ARG A 45 10.37 4.81 -15.33
CA ARG A 45 9.75 6.14 -15.44
C ARG A 45 10.20 7.04 -14.30
N VAL A 46 10.26 8.34 -14.60
CA VAL A 46 10.45 9.37 -13.57
C VAL A 46 9.09 9.69 -12.95
N PRO A 47 8.83 9.37 -11.66
CA PRO A 47 7.50 9.43 -11.05
C PRO A 47 6.76 10.76 -11.20
N CYS A 48 7.46 11.88 -11.03
CA CYS A 48 6.88 13.23 -11.11
C CYS A 48 6.60 13.69 -12.55
N LYS A 49 7.23 13.10 -13.58
CA LYS A 49 7.07 13.52 -14.98
C LYS A 49 5.92 12.82 -15.69
N ASP A 50 5.66 11.55 -15.38
CA ASP A 50 4.57 10.75 -15.97
C ASP A 50 3.63 10.22 -14.88
N ARG A 51 3.12 11.14 -14.06
CA ARG A 51 2.39 10.83 -12.85
C ARG A 51 1.14 9.99 -13.09
N ILE A 52 0.37 10.25 -14.13
CA ILE A 52 -0.89 9.53 -14.41
C ILE A 52 -0.62 8.05 -14.71
N ARG A 53 0.39 7.76 -15.52
CA ARG A 53 0.77 6.37 -15.81
C ARG A 53 1.43 5.72 -14.60
N HIS A 54 2.27 6.49 -13.90
CA HIS A 54 2.96 5.99 -12.71
C HIS A 54 1.98 5.52 -11.62
N VAL A 55 0.97 6.33 -11.27
CA VAL A 55 0.01 5.98 -10.21
C VAL A 55 -0.87 4.78 -10.56
N ARG A 56 -1.02 4.43 -11.82
CA ARG A 56 -1.75 3.23 -12.24
C ARG A 56 -0.99 1.94 -11.95
N GLU A 57 0.33 2.01 -11.87
CA GLU A 57 1.21 0.84 -11.65
C GLU A 57 1.59 0.67 -10.18
N ILE A 58 1.23 1.62 -9.32
CA ILE A 58 1.61 1.60 -7.91
C ILE A 58 0.39 1.62 -7.00
N GLY A 59 0.47 0.86 -5.89
CA GLY A 59 -0.37 1.03 -4.72
C GLY A 59 0.43 1.74 -3.62
N VAL A 60 -0.22 2.60 -2.86
CA VAL A 60 0.44 3.31 -1.76
C VAL A 60 -0.44 3.32 -0.52
N VAL A 61 0.12 2.94 0.62
CA VAL A 61 -0.53 3.04 1.93
C VAL A 61 0.35 3.87 2.86
N PHE A 62 -0.22 4.91 3.45
CA PHE A 62 0.42 5.70 4.49
C PHE A 62 -0.24 5.39 5.84
N GLY A 63 0.51 4.81 6.79
CA GLY A 63 -0.06 4.33 8.05
C GLY A 63 -0.82 5.38 8.88
N GLN A 64 -0.48 6.67 8.69
CA GLN A 64 -1.13 7.78 9.41
C GLN A 64 -2.14 8.58 8.56
N ARG A 65 -2.35 8.23 7.30
CA ARG A 65 -3.28 8.91 6.40
C ARG A 65 -4.22 7.91 5.78
N SER A 66 -5.49 8.31 5.64
CA SER A 66 -6.51 7.49 5.00
C SER A 66 -6.78 8.00 3.59
N GLN A 67 -6.92 7.07 2.65
CA GLN A 67 -7.48 7.30 1.33
C GLN A 67 -8.99 6.99 1.29
N LEU A 68 -9.50 6.32 2.35
CA LEU A 68 -10.92 6.06 2.51
C LEU A 68 -11.64 7.33 2.95
N TRP A 69 -12.82 7.55 2.43
CA TRP A 69 -13.68 8.63 2.85
C TRP A 69 -14.25 8.35 4.23
N TRP A 70 -14.07 9.31 5.13
CA TRP A 70 -14.27 9.15 6.57
C TRP A 70 -15.72 8.81 6.97
N ASP A 71 -16.70 9.49 6.34
CA ASP A 71 -18.10 9.44 6.73
C ASP A 71 -18.98 8.51 5.88
N VAL A 72 -18.42 7.87 4.86
CA VAL A 72 -19.17 6.94 3.98
C VAL A 72 -18.72 5.49 4.19
N PRO A 73 -19.56 4.51 3.83
CA PRO A 73 -19.18 3.11 3.83
C PRO A 73 -17.89 2.86 3.04
N VAL A 74 -17.09 1.91 3.49
CA VAL A 74 -15.83 1.54 2.81
C VAL A 74 -16.07 1.18 1.35
N ILE A 75 -17.16 0.48 1.04
CA ILE A 75 -17.49 0.08 -0.33
C ILE A 75 -17.65 1.29 -1.26
N ASP A 76 -18.21 2.39 -0.79
CA ASP A 76 -18.39 3.61 -1.59
C ASP A 76 -17.03 4.23 -1.95
N SER A 77 -16.06 4.16 -1.00
CA SER A 77 -14.67 4.57 -1.28
C SER A 77 -14.02 3.66 -2.34
N PHE A 78 -14.30 2.36 -2.32
CA PHE A 78 -13.78 1.41 -3.29
C PHE A 78 -14.40 1.63 -4.68
N GLU A 79 -15.69 1.92 -4.76
CA GLU A 79 -16.35 2.26 -6.02
C GLU A 79 -15.80 3.56 -6.63
N LEU A 80 -15.54 4.56 -5.79
CA LEU A 80 -14.88 5.78 -6.25
C LEU A 80 -13.47 5.50 -6.78
N LEU A 81 -12.68 4.67 -6.10
CA LEU A 81 -11.35 4.28 -6.58
C LEU A 81 -11.44 3.51 -7.90
N LYS A 82 -12.42 2.61 -8.06
CA LYS A 82 -12.70 1.95 -9.34
C LYS A 82 -12.85 2.96 -10.48
N ASP A 83 -13.63 4.02 -10.25
CA ASP A 83 -13.86 5.05 -11.26
C ASP A 83 -12.59 5.89 -11.52
N ILE A 84 -11.88 6.30 -10.47
CA ILE A 84 -10.62 7.06 -10.56
C ILE A 84 -9.57 6.30 -11.37
N TYR A 85 -9.39 5.01 -11.10
CA TYR A 85 -8.42 4.15 -11.81
C TYR A 85 -8.98 3.58 -13.12
N SER A 86 -10.27 3.82 -13.42
CA SER A 86 -10.97 3.28 -14.59
C SER A 86 -10.87 1.75 -14.65
N ILE A 87 -11.08 1.08 -13.51
CA ILE A 87 -11.00 -0.38 -13.39
C ILE A 87 -12.23 -1.01 -14.06
N PRO A 88 -12.06 -1.94 -15.02
CA PRO A 88 -13.19 -2.64 -15.63
C PRO A 88 -14.03 -3.39 -14.58
N ASP A 89 -15.34 -3.44 -14.76
CA ASP A 89 -16.28 -4.04 -13.79
C ASP A 89 -15.93 -5.48 -13.39
N HIS A 90 -15.52 -6.30 -14.36
CA HIS A 90 -15.16 -7.69 -14.09
C HIS A 90 -13.90 -7.79 -13.23
N GLN A 91 -12.87 -6.98 -13.52
CA GLN A 91 -11.64 -6.92 -12.76
C GLN A 91 -11.89 -6.40 -11.34
N TYR A 92 -12.69 -5.34 -11.21
CA TYR A 92 -13.07 -4.79 -9.91
C TYR A 92 -13.75 -5.84 -9.03
N ARG A 93 -14.76 -6.56 -9.57
CA ARG A 93 -15.48 -7.60 -8.82
C ARG A 93 -14.54 -8.72 -8.37
N GLN A 94 -13.67 -9.18 -9.27
CA GLN A 94 -12.69 -10.22 -8.94
C GLN A 94 -11.72 -9.74 -7.84
N SER A 95 -11.13 -8.55 -7.97
CA SER A 95 -10.23 -7.99 -6.95
C SER A 95 -10.95 -7.77 -5.63
N LEU A 96 -12.20 -7.25 -5.65
CA LEU A 96 -12.98 -7.02 -4.45
C LEU A 96 -13.29 -8.32 -3.71
N GLU A 97 -13.69 -9.37 -4.42
CA GLU A 97 -13.98 -10.68 -3.85
C GLU A 97 -12.73 -11.29 -3.19
N GLU A 98 -11.62 -11.34 -3.93
CA GLU A 98 -10.33 -11.84 -3.45
C GLU A 98 -9.84 -11.08 -2.21
N LEU A 99 -9.81 -9.74 -2.27
CA LEU A 99 -9.35 -8.91 -1.17
C LEU A 99 -10.29 -8.98 0.05
N THR A 100 -11.60 -9.13 -0.19
CA THR A 100 -12.59 -9.30 0.89
C THR A 100 -12.35 -10.61 1.65
N GLU A 101 -12.05 -11.68 0.95
CA GLU A 101 -11.73 -12.97 1.58
C GLU A 101 -10.39 -12.90 2.32
N LEU A 102 -9.31 -12.49 1.63
CA LEU A 102 -7.95 -12.48 2.17
C LEU A 102 -7.77 -11.55 3.38
N LEU A 103 -8.44 -10.41 3.38
CA LEU A 103 -8.35 -9.39 4.45
C LEU A 103 -9.54 -9.42 5.41
N SER A 104 -10.49 -10.37 5.25
CA SER A 104 -11.70 -10.51 6.07
C SER A 104 -12.48 -9.19 6.16
N LEU A 105 -12.88 -8.63 5.02
CA LEU A 105 -13.51 -7.32 4.93
C LEU A 105 -15.05 -7.38 4.90
N ALA A 106 -15.67 -8.54 4.76
CA ALA A 106 -17.10 -8.69 4.49
C ALA A 106 -18.00 -7.84 5.41
N GLU A 107 -17.72 -7.85 6.71
CA GLU A 107 -18.49 -7.08 7.71
C GLU A 107 -18.12 -5.59 7.74
N LEU A 108 -16.95 -5.23 7.17
CA LEU A 108 -16.41 -3.87 7.21
C LEU A 108 -16.89 -3.01 6.05
N LEU A 109 -17.18 -3.62 4.91
CA LEU A 109 -17.49 -2.91 3.66
C LEU A 109 -18.67 -1.94 3.79
N ARG A 110 -19.66 -2.26 4.63
CA ARG A 110 -20.86 -1.43 4.84
C ARG A 110 -20.71 -0.42 5.96
N SER A 111 -19.61 -0.44 6.70
CA SER A 111 -19.36 0.46 7.81
C SER A 111 -18.61 1.70 7.34
N PRO A 112 -18.95 2.90 7.83
CA PRO A 112 -18.15 4.09 7.59
C PRO A 112 -16.75 3.95 8.16
N ALA A 113 -15.74 4.48 7.45
CA ALA A 113 -14.32 4.35 7.84
C ALA A 113 -14.04 4.84 9.27
N ARG A 114 -14.78 5.86 9.74
CA ARG A 114 -14.68 6.41 11.11
C ARG A 114 -15.07 5.43 12.23
N GLN A 115 -15.85 4.40 11.92
CA GLN A 115 -16.31 3.41 12.91
C GLN A 115 -15.36 2.22 13.03
N LEU A 116 -14.39 2.10 12.13
CA LEU A 116 -13.44 1.01 12.11
C LEU A 116 -12.33 1.20 13.16
N SER A 117 -11.92 0.10 13.79
CA SER A 117 -10.66 0.10 14.55
C SER A 117 -9.48 0.41 13.64
N LEU A 118 -8.33 0.79 14.21
CA LEU A 118 -7.13 1.08 13.42
C LEU A 118 -6.72 -0.11 12.54
N GLY A 119 -6.75 -1.34 13.09
CA GLY A 119 -6.42 -2.55 12.34
C GLY A 119 -7.43 -2.87 11.23
N GLN A 120 -8.73 -2.72 11.51
CA GLN A 120 -9.79 -2.86 10.50
C GLN A 120 -9.61 -1.85 9.37
N ARG A 121 -9.37 -0.58 9.73
CA ARG A 121 -9.12 0.47 8.74
C ARG A 121 -7.88 0.18 7.91
N MET A 122 -6.77 -0.26 8.52
CA MET A 122 -5.55 -0.60 7.79
C MET A 122 -5.79 -1.71 6.76
N ARG A 123 -6.55 -2.76 7.10
CA ARG A 123 -6.92 -3.81 6.13
C ARG A 123 -7.71 -3.25 4.94
N CYS A 124 -8.64 -2.33 5.20
CA CYS A 124 -9.38 -1.65 4.12
C CYS A 124 -8.49 -0.72 3.30
N GLU A 125 -7.52 -0.02 3.90
CA GLU A 125 -6.54 0.83 3.19
C GLU A 125 -5.66 0.00 2.24
N ILE A 126 -5.18 -1.14 2.72
CA ILE A 126 -4.40 -2.07 1.90
C ILE A 126 -5.24 -2.59 0.73
N ALA A 127 -6.48 -3.01 0.98
CA ALA A 127 -7.39 -3.42 -0.09
C ALA A 127 -7.61 -2.31 -1.12
N ALA A 128 -7.89 -1.09 -0.66
CA ALA A 128 -8.07 0.08 -1.52
C ALA A 128 -6.87 0.31 -2.45
N SER A 129 -5.64 0.13 -1.93
CA SER A 129 -4.41 0.32 -2.70
C SER A 129 -4.15 -0.78 -3.74
N LEU A 130 -4.87 -1.90 -3.67
CA LEU A 130 -4.69 -3.08 -4.52
C LEU A 130 -5.84 -3.35 -5.50
N LEU A 131 -6.96 -2.62 -5.42
CA LEU A 131 -8.13 -2.83 -6.29
C LEU A 131 -7.79 -2.80 -7.79
N HIS A 132 -6.85 -1.94 -8.18
CA HIS A 132 -6.40 -1.78 -9.56
C HIS A 132 -5.23 -2.70 -9.95
N GLN A 133 -4.86 -3.66 -9.07
CA GLN A 133 -3.80 -4.66 -9.28
C GLN A 133 -2.43 -4.05 -9.64
N PRO A 134 -1.87 -3.17 -8.79
CA PRO A 134 -0.60 -2.53 -9.06
C PRO A 134 0.56 -3.54 -9.07
N ARG A 135 1.61 -3.24 -9.83
CA ARG A 135 2.86 -4.03 -9.87
C ARG A 135 3.76 -3.75 -8.66
N ILE A 136 3.65 -2.56 -8.09
CA ILE A 136 4.49 -2.10 -6.99
C ILE A 136 3.61 -1.59 -5.85
N LEU A 137 3.90 -2.01 -4.63
CA LEU A 137 3.20 -1.61 -3.41
C LEU A 137 4.17 -0.90 -2.46
N PHE A 138 3.88 0.36 -2.18
CA PHE A 138 4.58 1.16 -1.17
C PHE A 138 3.78 1.20 0.13
N LEU A 139 4.40 0.78 1.23
CA LEU A 139 3.78 0.73 2.55
C LEU A 139 4.61 1.58 3.53
N ASP A 140 4.08 2.72 3.93
CA ASP A 140 4.75 3.62 4.88
C ASP A 140 4.22 3.36 6.29
N GLU A 141 4.97 2.58 7.07
CA GLU A 141 4.65 2.17 8.44
C GLU A 141 3.27 1.49 8.59
N PRO A 142 2.97 0.42 7.83
CA PRO A 142 1.63 -0.16 7.75
C PRO A 142 1.16 -0.84 9.04
N THR A 143 2.06 -1.11 9.98
CA THR A 143 1.78 -1.82 11.23
C THR A 143 1.79 -0.90 12.46
N ILE A 144 2.02 0.40 12.24
CA ILE A 144 2.11 1.37 13.36
C ILE A 144 0.79 1.45 14.14
N GLY A 145 0.88 1.32 15.46
CA GLY A 145 -0.28 1.43 16.36
C GLY A 145 -1.28 0.27 16.27
N LEU A 146 -0.99 -0.78 15.50
CA LEU A 146 -1.83 -1.97 15.45
C LEU A 146 -1.56 -2.89 16.65
N ASP A 147 -2.60 -3.60 17.09
CA ASP A 147 -2.47 -4.72 18.01
C ASP A 147 -1.75 -5.91 17.36
N ALA A 148 -1.27 -6.86 18.17
CA ALA A 148 -0.47 -8.00 17.70
C ALA A 148 -1.19 -8.86 16.64
N VAL A 149 -2.49 -9.07 16.78
CA VAL A 149 -3.29 -9.88 15.84
C VAL A 149 -3.41 -9.17 14.50
N SER A 150 -3.71 -7.88 14.53
CA SER A 150 -3.80 -7.05 13.32
C SER A 150 -2.45 -6.95 12.60
N LYS A 151 -1.32 -6.83 13.34
CA LYS A 151 0.02 -6.85 12.76
C LYS A 151 0.30 -8.16 12.00
N LEU A 152 0.02 -9.30 12.63
CA LEU A 152 0.20 -10.60 11.99
C LEU A 152 -0.63 -10.73 10.70
N ALA A 153 -1.91 -10.37 10.76
CA ALA A 153 -2.78 -10.43 9.58
C ALA A 153 -2.26 -9.57 8.42
N VAL A 154 -1.78 -8.36 8.69
CA VAL A 154 -1.20 -7.47 7.68
C VAL A 154 0.09 -8.06 7.11
N ARG A 155 0.98 -8.60 7.95
CA ARG A 155 2.24 -9.23 7.51
C ARG A 155 1.96 -10.45 6.61
N ASP A 156 1.11 -11.37 7.06
CA ASP A 156 0.75 -12.56 6.30
C ASP A 156 0.15 -12.21 4.94
N PHE A 157 -0.69 -11.18 4.91
CA PHE A 157 -1.26 -10.69 3.66
C PHE A 157 -0.19 -10.14 2.72
N ILE A 158 0.74 -9.29 3.19
CA ILE A 158 1.82 -8.72 2.38
C ILE A 158 2.70 -9.83 1.79
N LEU A 159 3.05 -10.84 2.60
CA LEU A 159 3.80 -12.01 2.14
C LEU A 159 3.08 -12.75 1.01
N ARG A 160 1.79 -13.06 1.20
CA ARG A 160 0.97 -13.74 0.18
C ARG A 160 0.86 -12.92 -1.10
N GLN A 161 0.64 -11.61 -0.98
CA GLN A 161 0.55 -10.70 -2.13
C GLN A 161 1.83 -10.73 -2.97
N ASN A 162 3.00 -10.69 -2.34
CA ASN A 162 4.28 -10.80 -3.02
C ASN A 162 4.46 -12.19 -3.66
N GLN A 163 4.20 -13.27 -2.93
CA GLN A 163 4.41 -14.65 -3.41
C GLN A 163 3.47 -15.04 -4.55
N THR A 164 2.19 -14.66 -4.45
CA THR A 164 1.14 -15.07 -5.40
C THR A 164 1.14 -14.20 -6.65
N HIS A 165 1.21 -12.88 -6.47
CA HIS A 165 1.10 -11.92 -7.58
C HIS A 165 2.44 -11.35 -8.04
N ARG A 166 3.55 -11.70 -7.36
CA ARG A 166 4.89 -11.16 -7.61
C ARG A 166 4.93 -9.62 -7.54
N THR A 167 4.06 -9.04 -6.74
CA THR A 167 4.04 -7.60 -6.50
C THR A 167 5.33 -7.20 -5.82
N THR A 168 6.05 -6.23 -6.38
CA THR A 168 7.23 -5.64 -5.71
C THR A 168 6.74 -4.85 -4.50
N VAL A 169 7.29 -5.13 -3.32
CA VAL A 169 6.86 -4.47 -2.08
C VAL A 169 8.01 -3.71 -1.45
N ILE A 170 7.76 -2.44 -1.17
CA ILE A 170 8.69 -1.60 -0.42
C ILE A 170 7.96 -1.10 0.82
N LEU A 171 8.41 -1.54 1.98
CA LEU A 171 7.82 -1.13 3.24
C LEU A 171 8.81 -0.35 4.09
N THR A 172 8.34 0.71 4.73
CA THR A 172 9.10 1.39 5.79
C THR A 172 8.60 0.91 7.14
N THR A 173 9.50 0.69 8.05
CA THR A 173 9.18 0.38 9.44
C THR A 173 10.33 0.78 10.36
N HIS A 174 10.03 0.99 11.62
CA HIS A 174 11.00 1.09 12.69
C HIS A 174 10.91 -0.13 13.64
N ASP A 175 9.97 -1.08 13.35
CA ASP A 175 9.77 -2.31 14.11
C ASP A 175 10.60 -3.44 13.48
N MET A 176 11.62 -3.91 14.20
CA MET A 176 12.49 -4.99 13.72
C MET A 176 11.77 -6.30 13.50
N GLN A 177 10.67 -6.55 14.25
CA GLN A 177 9.86 -7.75 14.08
C GLN A 177 9.13 -7.78 12.72
N ASP A 178 8.77 -6.61 12.17
CA ASP A 178 8.19 -6.54 10.82
C ASP A 178 9.18 -7.07 9.78
N ILE A 179 10.45 -6.72 9.95
CA ILE A 179 11.50 -7.08 9.00
C ILE A 179 11.84 -8.57 9.09
N GLU A 180 12.10 -9.07 10.30
CA GLU A 180 12.39 -10.49 10.49
C GLU A 180 11.28 -11.40 9.96
N SER A 181 10.04 -10.93 9.99
CA SER A 181 8.88 -11.68 9.51
C SER A 181 8.70 -11.62 7.99
N LEU A 182 9.09 -10.50 7.35
CA LEU A 182 8.82 -10.23 5.94
C LEU A 182 10.02 -10.50 5.00
N THR A 183 11.23 -10.64 5.54
CA THR A 183 12.46 -10.82 4.73
C THR A 183 13.04 -12.24 4.81
N ARG A 184 12.25 -13.23 5.16
CA ARG A 184 12.65 -14.66 5.18
C ARG A 184 12.36 -15.37 3.86
#